data_6816b5f5331f57333d478f19eaf3d9fc
#
_entry.id   6816b5f5331f57333d478f19eaf3d9fc
#
_cell.length_a   1.000
_cell.length_b   1.000
_cell.length_c   1.000
_cell.angle_alpha   90.00
_cell.angle_beta   90.00
_cell.angle_gamma   90.00
#
_symmetry.space_group_name_H-M   'P 1'
#
loop_
_entity.id
_entity.type
_entity.pdbx_description
1 polymer ?
#
loop_
_entity_poly.entity_id
_entity_poly.type
_entity_poly.pdbx_seq_one_letter_code
_entity_poly.pdbx_strand_id
1 'polypeptide(L)'
;LETEVAFLRGLVAVQRMADDILEDCLQRGLTLDAGLDVFLTQCARMVHAPAGFVSLRGTRGPVLTRVLGDLGADVFEAALWRGPRRLPNGRMLFCTRLKLGTLELGGMGLAVEGGFPDGGGLVMKLVEAIGEQLDTSVLAFLALTDGQGPLERLDDLAMDDTPVPRGRIGKYEVLTPLGTGGMAQVLVARARGPEGLGRLVALKRILPHLTADPAIVQQFLDEARIGLRLAHPNLVHVYDFGEAQGAYFIAMELVRGVDLDRLLRARRGPLMPEQAVAVVVQALHGLQAAHALKGEDGKPLHLVHRDLSPHNLMVGFDGRVKILDFGVAKARAQRTMTLPGIVKGKPLYMSPEQARGQRLDARSDLFAMGLILYEALTGKRAFDRGDELRSMQAICDERLTRPDSISQPLWDVLEMALAKSPTARFSDALEMAERLQDALTPVKDAELARLMARHFPDRLRELQQLDRTEAQQGRLGVSPPAVEQDLEDVDTEPRPRPSPQPQKKAAR
;
A
#
# COMPACT_ATOMS: atom_id res chain seq x y z
N LEU A 1 -14.50 22.46 -23.01
CA LEU A 1 -14.79 21.01 -23.17
C LEU A 1 -13.79 20.33 -24.12
N GLU A 2 -13.55 20.85 -25.33
CA GLU A 2 -12.55 20.27 -26.26
C GLU A 2 -11.12 20.29 -25.70
N THR A 3 -10.77 21.37 -25.04
CA THR A 3 -9.44 21.54 -24.41
C THR A 3 -9.26 20.62 -23.20
N GLU A 4 -10.31 20.42 -22.40
CA GLU A 4 -10.30 19.46 -21.28
C GLU A 4 -10.26 18.01 -21.76
N VAL A 5 -10.97 17.68 -22.83
CA VAL A 5 -10.91 16.33 -23.43
C VAL A 5 -9.53 16.06 -24.04
N ALA A 6 -8.90 17.05 -24.66
CA ALA A 6 -7.52 16.92 -25.16
C ALA A 6 -6.52 16.74 -24.01
N PHE A 7 -6.70 17.46 -22.91
CA PHE A 7 -5.87 17.31 -21.69
C PHE A 7 -6.02 15.90 -21.05
N LEU A 8 -7.25 15.42 -20.88
CA LEU A 8 -7.51 14.08 -20.33
C LEU A 8 -6.94 12.97 -21.24
N ARG A 9 -7.03 13.14 -22.56
CA ARG A 9 -6.37 12.22 -23.52
C ARG A 9 -4.84 12.25 -23.36
N GLY A 10 -4.25 13.44 -23.14
CA GLY A 10 -2.84 13.61 -22.87
C GLY A 10 -2.40 12.88 -21.58
N LEU A 11 -3.16 13.03 -20.50
CA LEU A 11 -2.90 12.36 -19.23
C LEU A 11 -2.90 10.82 -19.36
N VAL A 12 -3.92 10.27 -20.02
CA VAL A 12 -4.02 8.83 -20.28
C VAL A 12 -2.86 8.35 -21.17
N ALA A 13 -2.45 9.16 -22.15
CA ALA A 13 -1.33 8.82 -23.02
C ALA A 13 0.00 8.82 -22.26
N VAL A 14 0.21 9.73 -21.31
CA VAL A 14 1.40 9.77 -20.44
C VAL A 14 1.48 8.51 -19.58
N GLN A 15 0.40 8.10 -18.95
CA GLN A 15 0.37 6.93 -18.09
C GLN A 15 0.72 5.66 -18.86
N ARG A 16 0.08 5.44 -20.02
CA ARG A 16 0.40 4.32 -20.91
C ARG A 16 1.86 4.31 -21.35
N MET A 17 2.35 5.49 -21.74
CA MET A 17 3.71 5.64 -22.21
C MET A 17 4.74 5.29 -21.14
N ALA A 18 4.51 5.67 -19.89
CA ALA A 18 5.44 5.35 -18.80
C ALA A 18 5.47 3.83 -18.53
N ASP A 19 4.30 3.19 -18.53
CA ASP A 19 4.18 1.75 -18.33
C ASP A 19 4.80 0.96 -19.50
N ASP A 20 4.52 1.37 -20.75
CA ASP A 20 5.08 0.74 -21.96
C ASP A 20 6.62 0.88 -22.02
N ILE A 21 7.16 2.05 -21.63
CA ILE A 21 8.62 2.27 -21.61
C ILE A 21 9.26 1.43 -20.51
N LEU A 22 8.65 1.36 -19.33
CA LEU A 22 9.15 0.53 -18.25
C LEU A 22 9.19 -0.94 -18.66
N GLU A 23 8.11 -1.44 -19.28
CA GLU A 23 8.03 -2.81 -19.78
C GLU A 23 9.06 -3.07 -20.87
N ASP A 24 9.22 -2.17 -21.84
CA ASP A 24 10.23 -2.24 -22.89
C ASP A 24 11.66 -2.23 -22.31
N CYS A 25 11.93 -1.40 -21.30
CA CYS A 25 13.22 -1.38 -20.63
C CYS A 25 13.53 -2.71 -19.95
N LEU A 26 12.56 -3.29 -19.27
CA LEU A 26 12.71 -4.58 -18.58
C LEU A 26 12.85 -5.75 -19.57
N GLN A 27 12.04 -5.78 -20.63
CA GLN A 27 12.08 -6.86 -21.63
C GLN A 27 13.36 -6.83 -22.48
N ARG A 28 13.86 -5.64 -22.81
CA ARG A 28 15.05 -5.46 -23.66
C ARG A 28 16.34 -5.34 -22.87
N GLY A 29 16.28 -5.35 -21.51
CA GLY A 29 17.45 -5.16 -20.65
C GLY A 29 18.10 -3.79 -20.79
N LEU A 30 17.30 -2.75 -21.08
CA LEU A 30 17.80 -1.38 -21.18
C LEU A 30 18.21 -0.87 -19.80
N THR A 31 19.23 -0.01 -19.76
CA THR A 31 19.61 0.69 -18.54
C THR A 31 18.60 1.79 -18.21
N LEU A 32 18.52 2.21 -16.93
CA LEU A 32 17.70 3.35 -16.51
C LEU A 32 17.97 4.60 -17.37
N ASP A 33 19.19 4.79 -17.73
CA ASP A 33 19.71 5.83 -18.60
C ASP A 33 19.00 5.89 -19.95
N ALA A 34 19.00 4.76 -20.65
CA ALA A 34 18.34 4.62 -21.94
C ALA A 34 16.82 4.74 -21.84
N GLY A 35 16.24 4.23 -20.75
CA GLY A 35 14.81 4.36 -20.47
C GLY A 35 14.39 5.82 -20.28
N LEU A 36 15.16 6.60 -19.53
CA LEU A 36 14.89 8.03 -19.33
C LEU A 36 15.05 8.86 -20.61
N ASP A 37 15.98 8.52 -21.50
CA ASP A 37 16.12 9.17 -22.80
C ASP A 37 14.89 8.93 -23.70
N VAL A 38 14.39 7.70 -23.73
CA VAL A 38 13.16 7.35 -24.46
C VAL A 38 11.96 8.09 -23.88
N PHE A 39 11.82 8.08 -22.56
CA PHE A 39 10.75 8.76 -21.84
C PHE A 39 10.75 10.26 -22.12
N LEU A 40 11.87 10.93 -21.92
CA LEU A 40 12.01 12.37 -22.16
C LEU A 40 11.69 12.75 -23.60
N THR A 41 12.16 11.94 -24.56
CA THR A 41 11.91 12.17 -25.99
C THR A 41 10.41 12.06 -26.31
N GLN A 42 9.72 11.09 -25.76
CA GLN A 42 8.28 10.91 -25.99
C GLN A 42 7.46 12.02 -25.32
N CYS A 43 7.78 12.38 -24.07
CA CYS A 43 7.13 13.50 -23.37
C CYS A 43 7.30 14.81 -24.14
N ALA A 44 8.51 15.08 -24.63
CA ALA A 44 8.79 16.27 -25.43
C ALA A 44 7.96 16.30 -26.73
N ARG A 45 7.80 15.18 -27.41
CA ARG A 45 6.94 15.05 -28.61
C ARG A 45 5.47 15.33 -28.30
N MET A 46 4.96 14.86 -27.17
CA MET A 46 3.54 15.06 -26.79
C MET A 46 3.16 16.52 -26.61
N VAL A 47 4.05 17.34 -26.09
CA VAL A 47 3.81 18.77 -25.86
C VAL A 47 4.50 19.65 -26.92
N HIS A 48 5.05 19.06 -27.99
CA HIS A 48 5.83 19.74 -29.01
C HIS A 48 6.98 20.56 -28.42
N ALA A 49 7.64 20.04 -27.37
CA ALA A 49 8.79 20.70 -26.75
C ALA A 49 10.06 20.39 -27.53
N PRO A 50 10.77 21.41 -28.06
CA PRO A 50 12.06 21.22 -28.74
C PRO A 50 13.21 20.90 -27.79
N ALA A 51 13.01 21.07 -26.48
CA ALA A 51 14.03 20.81 -25.47
C ALA A 51 13.40 20.39 -24.14
N GLY A 52 14.13 19.63 -23.36
CA GLY A 52 13.69 19.16 -22.05
C GLY A 52 14.82 18.53 -21.26
N PHE A 53 14.58 18.24 -19.99
CA PHE A 53 15.51 17.50 -19.13
C PHE A 53 14.79 16.63 -18.12
N VAL A 54 15.49 15.58 -17.68
CA VAL A 54 15.22 14.81 -16.47
C VAL A 54 16.52 14.71 -15.69
N SER A 55 16.52 15.09 -14.42
CA SER A 55 17.69 15.00 -13.54
C SER A 55 17.30 14.27 -12.27
N LEU A 56 17.96 13.15 -11.99
CA LEU A 56 17.84 12.40 -10.75
C LEU A 56 18.99 12.78 -9.82
N ARG A 57 18.68 12.89 -8.52
CA ARG A 57 19.64 13.27 -7.48
C ARG A 57 19.79 12.16 -6.47
N GLY A 58 21.02 11.90 -6.06
CA GLY A 58 21.34 11.14 -4.86
C GLY A 58 21.71 12.08 -3.71
N THR A 59 22.00 11.51 -2.55
CA THR A 59 22.38 12.24 -1.33
C THR A 59 23.61 13.13 -1.47
N ARG A 60 24.44 12.90 -2.50
CA ARG A 60 25.71 13.65 -2.75
C ARG A 60 25.69 14.54 -4.00
N GLY A 61 24.54 14.70 -4.66
CA GLY A 61 24.42 15.52 -5.87
C GLY A 61 23.69 14.83 -7.03
N PRO A 62 23.70 15.41 -8.25
CA PRO A 62 23.05 14.78 -9.40
C PRO A 62 23.75 13.48 -9.75
N VAL A 63 22.98 12.37 -9.82
CA VAL A 63 23.47 11.03 -10.14
C VAL A 63 23.31 10.76 -11.63
N LEU A 64 22.20 11.24 -12.20
CA LEU A 64 21.85 11.01 -13.59
C LEU A 64 21.11 12.20 -14.13
N THR A 65 21.57 12.76 -15.26
CA THR A 65 20.87 13.84 -15.95
C THR A 65 20.79 13.55 -17.43
N ARG A 66 19.59 13.64 -18.00
CA ARG A 66 19.32 13.55 -19.42
C ARG A 66 18.78 14.87 -19.95
N VAL A 67 19.25 15.28 -21.10
CA VAL A 67 18.91 16.56 -21.73
C VAL A 67 18.56 16.30 -23.19
N LEU A 68 17.43 16.83 -23.60
CA LEU A 68 17.00 16.91 -24.99
C LEU A 68 17.10 18.36 -25.45
N GLY A 69 17.78 18.60 -26.55
CA GLY A 69 17.92 19.94 -27.12
C GLY A 69 18.79 20.89 -26.28
N ASP A 70 18.71 22.18 -26.56
CA ASP A 70 19.49 23.23 -25.90
C ASP A 70 18.66 23.96 -24.84
N LEU A 71 19.07 23.84 -23.59
CA LEU A 71 18.41 24.45 -22.42
C LEU A 71 19.25 25.48 -21.68
N GLY A 72 20.56 25.53 -21.96
CA GLY A 72 21.52 26.34 -21.17
C GLY A 72 21.89 25.68 -19.82
N ALA A 73 23.05 26.04 -19.28
CA ALA A 73 23.64 25.41 -18.09
C ALA A 73 22.87 25.69 -16.80
N ASP A 74 22.19 26.80 -16.68
CA ASP A 74 21.56 27.30 -15.45
C ASP A 74 20.27 26.53 -15.07
N VAL A 75 19.78 25.65 -15.96
CA VAL A 75 18.51 24.94 -15.78
C VAL A 75 18.59 23.79 -14.75
N PHE A 76 19.81 23.35 -14.44
CA PHE A 76 20.06 22.19 -13.59
C PHE A 76 20.14 22.52 -12.09
N GLU A 77 20.00 23.77 -11.69
CA GLU A 77 19.94 24.14 -10.28
C GLU A 77 18.60 23.73 -9.65
N ALA A 78 18.64 22.96 -8.57
CA ALA A 78 17.44 22.44 -7.90
C ALA A 78 16.43 23.51 -7.47
N ALA A 79 16.91 24.71 -7.14
CA ALA A 79 16.06 25.85 -6.75
C ALA A 79 15.12 26.31 -7.89
N LEU A 80 15.43 25.96 -9.13
CA LEU A 80 14.74 26.42 -10.34
C LEU A 80 13.65 25.44 -10.85
N TRP A 81 13.50 24.27 -10.23
CA TRP A 81 12.56 23.24 -10.68
C TRP A 81 11.12 23.47 -10.16
N ARG A 82 10.63 24.69 -10.27
CA ARG A 82 9.25 25.01 -9.88
C ARG A 82 8.60 25.96 -10.86
N GLY A 83 7.46 25.55 -11.40
CA GLY A 83 6.60 26.39 -12.20
C GLY A 83 7.15 26.76 -13.58
N PRO A 84 6.41 27.60 -14.33
CA PRO A 84 6.85 28.09 -15.63
C PRO A 84 7.92 29.15 -15.49
N ARG A 85 8.96 29.07 -16.33
CA ARG A 85 10.06 30.02 -16.39
C ARG A 85 10.40 30.41 -17.85
N ARG A 86 10.65 31.67 -18.12
CA ARG A 86 11.10 32.09 -19.43
C ARG A 86 12.63 31.92 -19.56
N LEU A 87 13.05 31.19 -20.58
CA LEU A 87 14.47 31.01 -20.91
C LEU A 87 15.00 32.18 -21.72
N PRO A 88 16.35 32.41 -21.76
CA PRO A 88 16.97 33.46 -22.54
C PRO A 88 16.66 33.39 -24.05
N ASN A 89 16.41 32.19 -24.58
CA ASN A 89 16.03 31.95 -25.96
C ASN A 89 14.54 32.21 -26.26
N GLY A 90 13.79 32.75 -25.30
CA GLY A 90 12.37 33.10 -25.44
C GLY A 90 11.37 31.99 -25.20
N ARG A 91 11.85 30.75 -25.03
CA ARG A 91 11.00 29.58 -24.70
C ARG A 91 10.49 29.65 -23.27
N MET A 92 9.34 29.00 -23.02
CA MET A 92 8.82 28.80 -21.67
C MET A 92 9.21 27.40 -21.20
N LEU A 93 9.97 27.33 -20.12
CA LEU A 93 10.34 26.08 -19.45
C LEU A 93 9.32 25.79 -18.34
N PHE A 94 8.64 24.66 -18.43
CA PHE A 94 7.72 24.13 -17.43
C PHE A 94 8.46 23.06 -16.66
N CYS A 95 8.67 23.26 -15.35
CA CYS A 95 9.42 22.37 -14.50
C CYS A 95 8.57 21.82 -13.37
N THR A 96 8.79 20.56 -13.02
CA THR A 96 8.27 19.92 -11.81
C THR A 96 9.39 19.20 -11.08
N ARG A 97 9.20 19.01 -9.76
CA ARG A 97 10.08 18.19 -8.95
C ARG A 97 9.61 16.76 -8.99
N LEU A 98 10.53 15.86 -9.14
CA LEU A 98 10.29 14.42 -8.99
C LEU A 98 10.37 14.07 -7.51
N LYS A 99 9.30 13.51 -6.97
CA LYS A 99 9.16 13.22 -5.54
C LYS A 99 8.53 11.87 -5.28
N LEU A 100 9.07 11.17 -4.33
CA LEU A 100 8.44 10.01 -3.72
C LEU A 100 8.04 10.37 -2.29
N GLY A 101 6.76 10.63 -2.07
CA GLY A 101 6.31 11.15 -0.78
C GLY A 101 6.96 12.50 -0.48
N THR A 102 7.78 12.57 0.57
CA THR A 102 8.57 13.76 0.93
C THR A 102 9.97 13.80 0.32
N LEU A 103 10.44 12.65 -0.20
CA LEU A 103 11.77 12.53 -0.80
C LEU A 103 11.81 13.19 -2.16
N GLU A 104 12.74 14.11 -2.35
CA GLU A 104 13.01 14.76 -3.63
C GLU A 104 14.00 13.91 -4.44
N LEU A 105 13.49 13.20 -5.46
CA LEU A 105 14.29 12.34 -6.34
C LEU A 105 15.03 13.12 -7.41
N GLY A 106 14.60 14.36 -7.69
CA GLY A 106 15.17 15.15 -8.74
C GLY A 106 14.20 16.17 -9.33
N GLY A 107 14.32 16.42 -10.61
CA GLY A 107 13.43 17.30 -11.35
C GLY A 107 13.37 16.98 -12.83
N MET A 108 12.28 17.39 -13.45
CA MET A 108 12.15 17.36 -14.91
C MET A 108 11.58 18.67 -15.43
N GLY A 109 11.85 18.95 -16.69
CA GLY A 109 11.30 20.13 -17.35
C GLY A 109 11.23 19.97 -18.86
N LEU A 110 10.23 20.64 -19.47
CA LEU A 110 10.01 20.69 -20.89
C LEU A 110 9.94 22.17 -21.34
N ALA A 111 10.77 22.55 -22.31
CA ALA A 111 10.80 23.90 -22.87
C ALA A 111 9.94 23.93 -24.13
N VAL A 112 8.91 24.76 -24.12
CA VAL A 112 7.89 24.84 -25.19
C VAL A 112 7.97 26.23 -25.85
N GLU A 113 7.77 26.29 -27.16
CA GLU A 113 7.68 27.51 -27.94
C GLU A 113 6.25 28.02 -28.03
N GLY A 114 6.02 29.32 -27.93
CA GLY A 114 4.75 29.98 -28.20
C GLY A 114 4.15 30.76 -27.03
N GLY A 115 3.10 31.52 -27.33
CA GLY A 115 2.28 32.22 -26.35
C GLY A 115 1.13 31.33 -25.88
N PHE A 116 0.92 31.21 -24.57
CA PHE A 116 -0.13 30.39 -23.98
C PHE A 116 -1.28 31.29 -23.53
N PRO A 117 -2.51 31.18 -24.11
CA PRO A 117 -3.65 32.03 -23.76
C PRO A 117 -4.05 31.91 -22.27
N ASP A 118 -3.81 30.75 -21.65
CA ASP A 118 -4.07 30.45 -20.25
C ASP A 118 -2.84 30.61 -19.32
N GLY A 119 -1.78 31.28 -19.80
CA GLY A 119 -0.51 31.40 -19.07
C GLY A 119 0.26 30.07 -18.95
N GLY A 120 -0.13 29.05 -19.70
CA GLY A 120 0.51 27.72 -19.70
C GLY A 120 0.03 26.80 -18.56
N GLY A 121 -1.09 27.09 -17.92
CA GLY A 121 -1.62 26.32 -16.81
C GLY A 121 -1.89 24.86 -17.16
N LEU A 122 -2.37 24.58 -18.37
CA LEU A 122 -2.61 23.22 -18.87
C LEU A 122 -1.29 22.46 -19.11
N VAL A 123 -0.28 23.13 -19.70
CA VAL A 123 1.04 22.52 -19.91
C VAL A 123 1.70 22.21 -18.57
N MET A 124 1.58 23.11 -17.58
CA MET A 124 2.12 22.89 -16.25
C MET A 124 1.49 21.66 -15.58
N LYS A 125 0.16 21.53 -15.59
CA LYS A 125 -0.55 20.35 -15.06
C LYS A 125 -0.13 19.06 -15.75
N LEU A 126 0.12 19.10 -17.06
CA LEU A 126 0.59 17.94 -17.80
C LEU A 126 2.03 17.58 -17.40
N VAL A 127 2.92 18.55 -17.23
CA VAL A 127 4.30 18.34 -16.77
C VAL A 127 4.33 17.80 -15.34
N GLU A 128 3.46 18.28 -14.46
CA GLU A 128 3.29 17.76 -13.10
C GLU A 128 2.82 16.29 -13.13
N ALA A 129 1.81 15.96 -13.94
CA ALA A 129 1.32 14.58 -14.07
C ALA A 129 2.38 13.63 -14.68
N ILE A 130 3.17 14.11 -15.65
CA ILE A 130 4.32 13.38 -16.21
C ILE A 130 5.35 13.12 -15.09
N GLY A 131 5.64 14.09 -14.24
CA GLY A 131 6.56 13.95 -13.11
C GLY A 131 6.09 12.91 -12.10
N GLU A 132 4.82 12.93 -11.71
CA GLU A 132 4.24 11.95 -10.80
C GLU A 132 4.33 10.51 -11.36
N GLN A 133 4.12 10.38 -12.67
CA GLN A 133 4.22 9.07 -13.32
C GLN A 133 5.67 8.58 -13.42
N LEU A 134 6.61 9.49 -13.74
CA LEU A 134 8.03 9.16 -13.78
C LEU A 134 8.55 8.70 -12.41
N ASP A 135 8.12 9.33 -11.33
CA ASP A 135 8.46 8.93 -9.96
C ASP A 135 8.13 7.46 -9.72
N THR A 136 6.91 7.06 -10.08
CA THR A 136 6.44 5.69 -9.93
C THR A 136 7.22 4.71 -10.82
N SER A 137 7.47 5.07 -12.07
CA SER A 137 8.17 4.25 -13.05
C SER A 137 9.65 4.06 -12.72
N VAL A 138 10.33 5.12 -12.28
CA VAL A 138 11.74 5.06 -11.83
C VAL A 138 11.89 4.11 -10.65
N LEU A 139 10.99 4.20 -9.68
CA LEU A 139 11.02 3.30 -8.52
C LEU A 139 10.74 1.85 -8.88
N ALA A 140 9.75 1.61 -9.76
CA ALA A 140 9.47 0.27 -10.24
C ALA A 140 10.68 -0.32 -10.97
N PHE A 141 11.35 0.46 -11.81
CA PHE A 141 12.57 0.05 -12.51
C PHE A 141 13.71 -0.29 -11.53
N LEU A 142 13.97 0.59 -10.56
CA LEU A 142 15.01 0.36 -9.54
C LEU A 142 14.71 -0.86 -8.68
N ALA A 143 13.44 -1.07 -8.30
CA ALA A 143 13.02 -2.23 -7.53
C ALA A 143 13.17 -3.57 -8.30
N LEU A 144 12.97 -3.54 -9.62
CA LEU A 144 13.02 -4.73 -10.47
C LEU A 144 14.42 -5.09 -10.94
N THR A 145 15.34 -4.11 -11.02
CA THR A 145 16.72 -4.31 -11.48
C THR A 145 17.72 -4.62 -10.36
N ASP A 146 17.25 -4.83 -9.12
CA ASP A 146 18.10 -5.13 -7.95
C ASP A 146 19.24 -4.11 -7.73
N GLY A 147 19.01 -2.86 -8.09
CA GLY A 147 19.96 -1.78 -7.90
C GLY A 147 21.21 -1.84 -8.79
N GLN A 148 21.22 -2.63 -9.85
CA GLN A 148 22.34 -2.71 -10.82
C GLN A 148 22.41 -1.51 -11.78
N GLY A 149 22.02 -0.32 -11.30
CA GLY A 149 22.13 0.94 -12.01
C GLY A 149 23.14 1.89 -11.37
N PRO A 150 23.34 3.10 -11.92
CA PRO A 150 24.23 4.12 -11.35
C PRO A 150 23.79 4.62 -9.95
N LEU A 151 22.63 4.18 -9.46
CA LEU A 151 22.19 4.36 -8.09
C LEU A 151 22.58 3.11 -7.33
N GLU A 152 23.66 3.17 -6.57
CA GLU A 152 24.31 2.00 -5.96
C GLU A 152 23.45 1.24 -4.93
N ARG A 153 22.33 1.80 -4.44
CA ARG A 153 21.31 1.13 -3.60
C ARG A 153 20.01 1.91 -3.56
N LEU A 154 18.87 1.23 -3.63
CA LEU A 154 17.56 1.75 -3.20
C LEU A 154 17.60 2.32 -1.78
N ASP A 155 18.47 1.80 -0.91
CA ASP A 155 18.72 2.31 0.43
C ASP A 155 19.22 3.76 0.43
N ASP A 156 19.92 4.21 -0.64
CA ASP A 156 20.37 5.59 -0.79
C ASP A 156 19.26 6.55 -1.27
N LEU A 157 18.20 6.00 -1.87
CA LEU A 157 16.99 6.75 -2.28
C LEU A 157 15.85 6.60 -1.26
N ALA A 158 15.80 5.48 -0.57
CA ALA A 158 14.76 5.14 0.40
C ALA A 158 15.03 5.67 1.81
N MET A 159 15.96 6.59 1.97
CA MET A 159 15.97 7.45 3.14
C MET A 159 14.81 8.42 2.99
N ASP A 160 13.60 7.88 3.16
CA ASP A 160 12.41 8.64 3.48
C ASP A 160 12.78 9.61 4.62
N ASP A 161 12.93 10.91 4.29
CA ASP A 161 13.11 11.99 5.27
C ASP A 161 11.85 12.21 6.12
N THR A 162 10.87 11.31 6.06
CA THR A 162 9.92 11.17 7.17
C THR A 162 10.77 10.72 8.35
N PRO A 163 11.08 11.60 9.32
CA PRO A 163 11.99 11.22 10.38
C PRO A 163 11.37 10.00 11.06
N VAL A 164 12.07 8.85 10.94
CA VAL A 164 11.71 7.68 11.76
C VAL A 164 11.72 8.21 13.17
N PRO A 165 10.58 8.22 13.87
CA PRO A 165 10.55 8.79 15.20
C PRO A 165 11.52 8.00 16.05
N ARG A 166 12.71 8.57 16.28
CA ARG A 166 13.67 7.99 17.20
C ARG A 166 13.10 8.16 18.60
N GLY A 167 12.93 7.05 19.31
CA GLY A 167 12.42 7.10 20.67
C GLY A 167 11.10 6.36 20.84
N ARG A 168 10.10 6.99 21.41
CA ARG A 168 8.82 6.34 21.80
C ARG A 168 7.64 7.01 21.13
N ILE A 169 6.69 6.20 20.69
CA ILE A 169 5.34 6.62 20.29
C ILE A 169 4.39 6.10 21.39
N GLY A 170 3.91 6.97 22.26
CA GLY A 170 3.19 6.56 23.44
C GLY A 170 4.02 5.57 24.30
N LYS A 171 3.45 4.39 24.58
CA LYS A 171 4.14 3.32 25.33
C LYS A 171 5.07 2.44 24.47
N TYR A 172 5.12 2.65 23.16
CA TYR A 172 5.87 1.83 22.21
C TYR A 172 7.23 2.45 21.89
N GLU A 173 8.29 1.67 22.06
CA GLU A 173 9.66 2.03 21.66
C GLU A 173 9.87 1.64 20.20
N VAL A 174 10.14 2.60 19.33
CA VAL A 174 10.36 2.37 17.89
C VAL A 174 11.73 1.77 17.66
N LEU A 175 11.80 0.69 16.89
CA LEU A 175 13.03 -0.03 16.59
C LEU A 175 13.51 0.18 15.17
N THR A 176 12.64 -0.07 14.17
CA THR A 176 12.99 0.02 12.75
C THR A 176 11.73 0.21 11.90
N PRO A 177 11.80 0.89 10.74
CA PRO A 177 10.69 0.93 9.80
C PRO A 177 10.48 -0.44 9.14
N LEU A 178 9.21 -0.74 8.82
CA LEU A 178 8.80 -1.89 7.99
C LEU A 178 8.42 -1.46 6.58
N GLY A 179 7.89 -0.25 6.43
CA GLY A 179 7.47 0.31 5.16
C GLY A 179 6.61 1.55 5.33
N THR A 180 6.49 2.32 4.27
CA THR A 180 5.64 3.51 4.21
C THR A 180 4.64 3.33 3.07
N GLY A 181 3.36 3.52 3.35
CA GLY A 181 2.29 3.55 2.36
C GLY A 181 1.75 4.95 2.16
N GLY A 182 0.80 5.12 1.25
CA GLY A 182 0.25 6.45 0.92
C GLY A 182 -0.46 7.18 2.07
N MET A 183 -0.84 6.49 3.15
CA MET A 183 -1.58 7.09 4.28
C MET A 183 -0.90 6.90 5.63
N ALA A 184 -0.03 5.90 5.77
CA ALA A 184 0.57 5.54 7.04
C ALA A 184 1.95 4.92 6.85
N GLN A 185 2.82 5.12 7.84
CA GLN A 185 4.07 4.42 8.01
C GLN A 185 3.88 3.24 8.97
N VAL A 186 4.49 2.09 8.66
CA VAL A 186 4.50 0.91 9.52
C VAL A 186 5.89 0.72 10.10
N LEU A 187 5.97 0.58 11.41
CA LEU A 187 7.21 0.49 12.18
C LEU A 187 7.22 -0.80 13.01
N VAL A 188 8.38 -1.40 13.20
CA VAL A 188 8.57 -2.37 14.28
C VAL A 188 8.77 -1.60 15.56
N ALA A 189 7.98 -1.90 16.57
CA ALA A 189 8.09 -1.28 17.86
C ALA A 189 8.02 -2.32 18.98
N ARG A 190 8.54 -1.96 20.14
CA ARG A 190 8.49 -2.77 21.36
C ARG A 190 7.47 -2.18 22.33
N ALA A 191 6.45 -2.96 22.69
CA ALA A 191 5.59 -2.65 23.83
C ALA A 191 6.30 -3.10 25.11
N ARG A 192 6.64 -2.19 26.03
CA ARG A 192 7.20 -2.55 27.33
C ARG A 192 6.07 -2.82 28.32
N GLY A 193 6.04 -4.03 28.85
CA GLY A 193 5.20 -4.44 29.96
C GLY A 193 5.87 -4.23 31.32
N PRO A 194 5.15 -4.52 32.43
CA PRO A 194 5.74 -4.62 33.77
C PRO A 194 6.94 -5.57 33.75
N GLU A 195 7.92 -5.29 34.62
CA GLU A 195 9.12 -6.13 34.80
C GLU A 195 10.05 -6.27 33.56
N GLY A 196 9.91 -5.35 32.57
CA GLY A 196 10.78 -5.34 31.40
C GLY A 196 10.42 -6.39 30.33
N LEU A 197 9.35 -7.16 30.49
CA LEU A 197 8.85 -8.06 29.46
C LEU A 197 8.36 -7.23 28.26
N GLY A 198 9.07 -7.34 27.14
CA GLY A 198 8.76 -6.64 25.91
C GLY A 198 7.99 -7.54 24.94
N ARG A 199 7.17 -6.94 24.09
CA ARG A 199 6.54 -7.61 22.96
C ARG A 199 6.78 -6.80 21.71
N LEU A 200 7.28 -7.43 20.65
CA LEU A 200 7.36 -6.80 19.33
C LEU A 200 5.97 -6.66 18.71
N VAL A 201 5.71 -5.49 18.18
CA VAL A 201 4.45 -5.14 17.50
C VAL A 201 4.76 -4.42 16.19
N ALA A 202 3.85 -4.49 15.24
CA ALA A 202 3.80 -3.58 14.12
C ALA A 202 3.01 -2.34 14.55
N LEU A 203 3.59 -1.16 14.38
CA LEU A 203 2.97 0.11 14.72
C LEU A 203 2.68 0.88 13.44
N LYS A 204 1.41 0.92 13.03
CA LYS A 204 0.93 1.68 11.88
C LYS A 204 0.63 3.10 12.35
N ARG A 205 1.32 4.10 11.84
CA ARG A 205 1.16 5.51 12.21
C ARG A 205 0.71 6.32 11.01
N ILE A 206 -0.30 7.14 11.16
CA ILE A 206 -0.72 8.10 10.12
C ILE A 206 0.44 9.04 9.80
N LEU A 207 0.61 9.34 8.50
CA LEU A 207 1.62 10.30 8.07
C LEU A 207 1.28 11.70 8.61
N PRO A 208 2.26 12.46 9.15
CA PRO A 208 2.00 13.74 9.84
C PRO A 208 1.21 14.75 8.99
N HIS A 209 1.47 14.82 7.69
CA HIS A 209 0.79 15.74 6.78
C HIS A 209 -0.69 15.39 6.52
N LEU A 210 -1.12 14.17 6.86
CA LEU A 210 -2.50 13.70 6.69
C LEU A 210 -3.33 13.81 7.98
N THR A 211 -2.71 14.13 9.12
CA THR A 211 -3.43 14.30 10.39
C THR A 211 -4.36 15.51 10.40
N ALA A 212 -4.15 16.45 9.51
CA ALA A 212 -5.01 17.63 9.33
C ALA A 212 -6.30 17.32 8.56
N ASP A 213 -6.42 16.17 7.89
CA ASP A 213 -7.63 15.76 7.16
C ASP A 213 -8.54 14.89 8.06
N PRO A 214 -9.69 15.44 8.53
CA PRO A 214 -10.59 14.70 9.41
C PRO A 214 -11.15 13.43 8.78
N ALA A 215 -11.28 13.37 7.44
CA ALA A 215 -11.82 12.21 6.76
C ALA A 215 -10.82 11.04 6.81
N ILE A 216 -9.53 11.32 6.60
CA ILE A 216 -8.46 10.34 6.68
C ILE A 216 -8.30 9.83 8.12
N VAL A 217 -8.32 10.75 9.10
CA VAL A 217 -8.25 10.38 10.53
C VAL A 217 -9.42 9.50 10.93
N GLN A 218 -10.66 9.88 10.57
CA GLN A 218 -11.84 9.07 10.90
C GLN A 218 -11.77 7.68 10.26
N GLN A 219 -11.28 7.59 9.07
CA GLN A 219 -11.06 6.37 8.31
C GLN A 219 -10.08 5.43 9.04
N PHE A 220 -8.97 5.97 9.51
CA PHE A 220 -7.95 5.26 10.28
C PHE A 220 -8.49 4.77 11.63
N LEU A 221 -9.31 5.59 12.31
CA LEU A 221 -9.95 5.22 13.57
C LEU A 221 -11.02 4.13 13.39
N ASP A 222 -11.78 4.17 12.30
CA ASP A 222 -12.77 3.13 11.99
C ASP A 222 -12.10 1.78 11.71
N GLU A 223 -10.94 1.77 11.01
CA GLU A 223 -10.10 0.59 10.82
C GLU A 223 -9.64 0.02 12.17
N ALA A 224 -9.12 0.88 13.06
CA ALA A 224 -8.68 0.48 14.39
C ALA A 224 -9.81 -0.15 15.23
N ARG A 225 -11.00 0.49 15.26
CA ARG A 225 -12.17 0.00 16.02
C ARG A 225 -12.63 -1.37 15.56
N ILE A 226 -12.63 -1.62 14.25
CA ILE A 226 -12.99 -2.93 13.70
C ILE A 226 -11.91 -3.95 13.99
N GLY A 227 -10.64 -3.60 13.78
CA GLY A 227 -9.51 -4.48 14.04
C GLY A 227 -9.46 -4.99 15.49
N LEU A 228 -9.78 -4.13 16.48
CA LEU A 228 -9.85 -4.53 17.90
C LEU A 228 -10.92 -5.58 18.21
N ARG A 229 -11.96 -5.67 17.39
CA ARG A 229 -13.06 -6.61 17.57
C ARG A 229 -12.85 -7.93 16.82
N LEU A 230 -11.88 -7.95 15.91
CA LEU A 230 -11.55 -9.13 15.11
C LEU A 230 -10.48 -9.97 15.83
N ALA A 231 -10.84 -11.20 16.17
CA ALA A 231 -9.94 -12.17 16.78
C ALA A 231 -10.05 -13.50 16.05
N HIS A 232 -9.07 -13.81 15.17
CA HIS A 232 -9.00 -15.07 14.45
C HIS A 232 -7.54 -15.38 14.06
N PRO A 233 -7.09 -16.65 14.04
CA PRO A 233 -5.73 -17.02 13.67
C PRO A 233 -5.27 -16.47 12.30
N ASN A 234 -6.20 -16.36 11.36
CA ASN A 234 -5.93 -15.89 9.99
C ASN A 234 -6.25 -14.39 9.77
N LEU A 235 -6.44 -13.62 10.84
CA LEU A 235 -6.52 -12.16 10.81
C LEU A 235 -5.38 -11.56 11.63
N VAL A 236 -4.87 -10.41 11.20
CA VAL A 236 -3.91 -9.66 12.02
C VAL A 236 -4.63 -9.10 13.22
N HIS A 237 -4.11 -9.40 14.41
CA HIS A 237 -4.71 -8.94 15.66
C HIS A 237 -4.27 -7.52 15.98
N VAL A 238 -5.24 -6.62 16.17
CA VAL A 238 -5.01 -5.27 16.68
C VAL A 238 -5.02 -5.31 18.20
N TYR A 239 -3.96 -4.78 18.83
CA TYR A 239 -3.81 -4.77 20.28
C TYR A 239 -4.27 -3.48 20.92
N ASP A 240 -4.04 -2.36 20.22
CA ASP A 240 -4.24 -1.03 20.78
C ASP A 240 -4.27 0.02 19.67
N PHE A 241 -4.84 1.16 19.96
CA PHE A 241 -4.73 2.36 19.14
C PHE A 241 -4.71 3.60 20.03
N GLY A 242 -4.13 4.68 19.53
CA GLY A 242 -4.04 5.89 20.30
C GLY A 242 -3.52 7.07 19.49
N GLU A 243 -3.30 8.16 20.20
CA GLU A 243 -2.68 9.36 19.68
C GLU A 243 -1.41 9.66 20.46
N ALA A 244 -0.33 9.97 19.76
CA ALA A 244 0.92 10.38 20.37
C ALA A 244 1.66 11.33 19.42
N GLN A 245 2.27 12.39 19.96
CA GLN A 245 3.03 13.38 19.18
C GLN A 245 2.23 13.97 18.00
N GLY A 246 0.93 14.21 18.21
CA GLY A 246 0.03 14.79 17.20
C GLY A 246 -0.29 13.87 16.02
N ALA A 247 -0.05 12.55 16.14
CA ALA A 247 -0.41 11.58 15.12
C ALA A 247 -1.07 10.33 15.74
N TYR A 248 -2.06 9.79 15.04
CA TYR A 248 -2.73 8.55 15.43
C TYR A 248 -1.90 7.33 15.05
N PHE A 249 -1.98 6.28 15.87
CA PHE A 249 -1.31 5.00 15.62
C PHE A 249 -2.23 3.81 15.94
N ILE A 250 -1.98 2.69 15.27
CA ILE A 250 -2.55 1.38 15.56
C ILE A 250 -1.40 0.43 15.87
N ALA A 251 -1.44 -0.22 17.03
CA ALA A 251 -0.50 -1.26 17.40
C ALA A 251 -1.12 -2.63 17.12
N MET A 252 -0.45 -3.44 16.31
CA MET A 252 -0.94 -4.72 15.86
C MET A 252 0.12 -5.81 15.92
N GLU A 253 -0.29 -7.03 15.69
CA GLU A 253 0.57 -8.19 15.59
C GLU A 253 1.66 -7.98 14.53
N LEU A 254 2.92 -8.20 14.93
CA LEU A 254 4.03 -8.28 13.98
C LEU A 254 4.01 -9.67 13.33
N VAL A 255 3.48 -9.76 12.12
CA VAL A 255 3.49 -11.00 11.35
C VAL A 255 4.91 -11.27 10.85
N ARG A 256 5.47 -12.40 11.29
CA ARG A 256 6.79 -12.86 10.85
C ARG A 256 6.67 -13.58 9.52
N GLY A 257 6.66 -12.82 8.43
CA GLY A 257 6.42 -13.34 7.09
C GLY A 257 6.67 -12.28 6.03
N VAL A 258 6.18 -12.57 4.83
CA VAL A 258 6.09 -11.63 3.71
C VAL A 258 4.70 -11.71 3.07
N ASP A 259 4.31 -10.68 2.36
CA ASP A 259 3.05 -10.70 1.62
C ASP A 259 3.10 -11.68 0.43
N LEU A 260 1.92 -12.14 0.01
CA LEU A 260 1.79 -13.13 -1.07
C LEU A 260 2.31 -12.60 -2.41
N ASP A 261 2.20 -11.30 -2.69
CA ASP A 261 2.72 -10.69 -3.91
C ASP A 261 4.26 -10.86 -4.00
N ARG A 262 4.97 -10.57 -2.91
CA ARG A 262 6.42 -10.81 -2.83
C ARG A 262 6.78 -12.28 -2.99
N LEU A 263 5.97 -13.18 -2.41
CA LEU A 263 6.18 -14.62 -2.57
C LEU A 263 6.02 -15.06 -4.04
N LEU A 264 4.98 -14.60 -4.72
CA LEU A 264 4.74 -14.91 -6.14
C LEU A 264 5.87 -14.38 -7.03
N ARG A 265 6.32 -13.14 -6.79
CA ARG A 265 7.47 -12.56 -7.51
C ARG A 265 8.78 -13.32 -7.26
N ALA A 266 9.09 -13.65 -6.00
CA ALA A 266 10.32 -14.36 -5.66
C ALA A 266 10.39 -15.76 -6.29
N ARG A 267 9.25 -16.41 -6.49
CA ARG A 267 9.17 -17.69 -7.18
C ARG A 267 9.40 -17.60 -8.69
N ARG A 268 9.16 -16.44 -9.30
CA ARG A 268 9.15 -16.24 -10.77
C ARG A 268 8.22 -17.21 -11.50
N GLY A 269 7.08 -17.58 -10.86
CA GLY A 269 6.10 -18.51 -11.40
C GLY A 269 5.02 -18.90 -10.41
N PRO A 270 4.04 -19.71 -10.82
CA PRO A 270 2.90 -20.08 -10.00
C PRO A 270 3.30 -20.89 -8.75
N LEU A 271 2.48 -20.89 -7.74
CA LEU A 271 2.55 -21.83 -6.62
C LEU A 271 2.15 -23.23 -7.11
N MET A 272 2.58 -24.27 -6.38
CA MET A 272 1.97 -25.58 -6.56
C MET A 272 0.50 -25.48 -6.18
N PRO A 273 -0.40 -26.20 -6.88
CA PRO A 273 -1.85 -26.10 -6.62
C PRO A 273 -2.23 -26.29 -5.15
N GLU A 274 -1.61 -27.26 -4.48
CA GLU A 274 -1.85 -27.57 -3.07
C GLU A 274 -1.39 -26.43 -2.14
N GLN A 275 -0.34 -25.68 -2.54
CA GLN A 275 0.14 -24.49 -1.81
C GLN A 275 -0.81 -23.31 -2.02
N ALA A 276 -1.28 -23.08 -3.24
CA ALA A 276 -2.23 -22.02 -3.56
C ALA A 276 -3.55 -22.23 -2.81
N VAL A 277 -4.06 -23.47 -2.81
CA VAL A 277 -5.27 -23.84 -2.04
C VAL A 277 -5.04 -23.62 -0.56
N ALA A 278 -3.90 -24.02 0.01
CA ALA A 278 -3.60 -23.83 1.43
C ALA A 278 -3.61 -22.35 1.85
N VAL A 279 -3.05 -21.47 1.01
CA VAL A 279 -3.05 -20.02 1.26
C VAL A 279 -4.47 -19.47 1.24
N VAL A 280 -5.24 -19.81 0.21
CA VAL A 280 -6.59 -19.26 0.01
C VAL A 280 -7.58 -19.80 1.05
N VAL A 281 -7.53 -21.08 1.38
CA VAL A 281 -8.39 -21.68 2.41
C VAL A 281 -8.18 -21.02 3.77
N GLN A 282 -6.93 -20.82 4.18
CA GLN A 282 -6.63 -20.12 5.43
C GLN A 282 -7.17 -18.68 5.42
N ALA A 283 -7.01 -17.95 4.31
CA ALA A 283 -7.55 -16.60 4.17
C ALA A 283 -9.09 -16.59 4.22
N LEU A 284 -9.76 -17.56 3.58
CA LEU A 284 -11.21 -17.70 3.61
C LEU A 284 -11.76 -17.96 5.03
N HIS A 285 -11.05 -18.73 5.86
CA HIS A 285 -11.42 -18.88 7.26
C HIS A 285 -11.35 -17.55 8.03
N GLY A 286 -10.32 -16.74 7.78
CA GLY A 286 -10.22 -15.38 8.34
C GLY A 286 -11.38 -14.49 7.87
N LEU A 287 -11.68 -14.50 6.56
CA LEU A 287 -12.80 -13.73 5.99
C LEU A 287 -14.14 -14.15 6.60
N GLN A 288 -14.39 -15.45 6.76
CA GLN A 288 -15.62 -15.95 7.39
C GLN A 288 -15.81 -15.37 8.79
N ALA A 289 -14.75 -15.38 9.60
CA ALA A 289 -14.78 -14.80 10.93
C ALA A 289 -15.12 -13.29 10.91
N ALA A 290 -14.57 -12.57 9.95
CA ALA A 290 -14.83 -11.15 9.79
C ALA A 290 -16.25 -10.86 9.28
N HIS A 291 -16.72 -11.60 8.28
CA HIS A 291 -18.07 -11.45 7.73
C HIS A 291 -19.17 -11.79 8.76
N ALA A 292 -18.88 -12.72 9.67
CA ALA A 292 -19.78 -13.12 10.75
C ALA A 292 -19.79 -12.15 11.95
N LEU A 293 -18.98 -11.08 11.93
CA LEU A 293 -18.87 -10.13 13.04
C LEU A 293 -20.21 -9.44 13.30
N LYS A 294 -20.63 -9.46 14.58
CA LYS A 294 -21.89 -8.83 15.02
C LYS A 294 -21.64 -7.56 15.78
N GLY A 295 -22.58 -6.63 15.72
CA GLY A 295 -22.62 -5.42 16.54
C GLY A 295 -22.86 -5.74 18.02
N GLU A 296 -22.80 -4.71 18.87
CA GLU A 296 -23.15 -4.82 20.28
C GLU A 296 -24.64 -5.17 20.49
N ASP A 297 -25.46 -4.81 19.52
CA ASP A 297 -26.90 -5.17 19.46
C ASP A 297 -27.16 -6.60 18.95
N GLY A 298 -26.10 -7.39 18.70
CA GLY A 298 -26.18 -8.76 18.22
C GLY A 298 -26.47 -8.90 16.72
N LYS A 299 -26.70 -7.81 15.99
CA LYS A 299 -26.97 -7.82 14.56
C LYS A 299 -25.68 -7.94 13.74
N PRO A 300 -25.72 -8.61 12.56
CA PRO A 300 -24.55 -8.67 11.67
C PRO A 300 -24.10 -7.26 11.26
N LEU A 301 -22.79 -7.02 11.29
CA LEU A 301 -22.20 -5.75 10.83
C LEU A 301 -22.08 -5.67 9.32
N HIS A 302 -22.30 -6.79 8.61
CA HIS A 302 -22.12 -6.89 7.16
C HIS A 302 -20.76 -6.31 6.72
N LEU A 303 -19.71 -6.67 7.48
CA LEU A 303 -18.36 -6.22 7.19
C LEU A 303 -17.90 -6.82 5.85
N VAL A 304 -17.33 -5.99 5.00
CA VAL A 304 -16.72 -6.36 3.72
C VAL A 304 -15.32 -5.78 3.70
N HIS A 305 -14.32 -6.57 3.31
CA HIS A 305 -12.92 -6.15 3.30
C HIS A 305 -12.62 -5.10 2.22
N ARG A 306 -13.14 -5.29 0.99
CA ARG A 306 -13.10 -4.33 -0.14
C ARG A 306 -11.74 -4.08 -0.77
N ASP A 307 -10.65 -4.52 -0.17
CA ASP A 307 -9.28 -4.28 -0.65
C ASP A 307 -8.42 -5.55 -0.61
N LEU A 308 -9.03 -6.71 -0.83
CA LEU A 308 -8.29 -7.96 -0.91
C LEU A 308 -7.39 -7.96 -2.15
N SER A 309 -6.13 -8.28 -1.92
CA SER A 309 -5.11 -8.44 -2.95
C SER A 309 -3.96 -9.27 -2.37
N PRO A 310 -3.03 -9.80 -3.17
CA PRO A 310 -1.87 -10.52 -2.66
C PRO A 310 -1.02 -9.74 -1.65
N HIS A 311 -1.01 -8.41 -1.71
CA HIS A 311 -0.28 -7.57 -0.73
C HIS A 311 -0.93 -7.55 0.66
N ASN A 312 -2.23 -7.82 0.75
CA ASN A 312 -2.96 -7.82 2.02
C ASN A 312 -3.07 -9.24 2.61
N LEU A 313 -2.38 -10.23 2.03
CA LEU A 313 -2.25 -11.59 2.55
C LEU A 313 -0.80 -11.85 2.96
N MET A 314 -0.53 -11.91 4.26
CA MET A 314 0.79 -12.26 4.78
C MET A 314 0.92 -13.77 4.93
N VAL A 315 2.00 -14.34 4.40
CA VAL A 315 2.38 -15.75 4.61
C VAL A 315 3.52 -15.78 5.63
N GLY A 316 3.26 -16.39 6.77
CA GLY A 316 4.20 -16.48 7.89
C GLY A 316 5.30 -17.53 7.66
N PHE A 317 6.43 -17.37 8.33
CA PHE A 317 7.47 -18.41 8.40
C PHE A 317 7.05 -19.63 9.23
N ASP A 318 5.92 -19.56 9.91
CA ASP A 318 5.23 -20.68 10.54
C ASP A 318 4.23 -21.38 9.59
N GLY A 319 4.05 -20.88 8.37
CA GLY A 319 3.12 -21.38 7.37
C GLY A 319 1.69 -20.87 7.53
N ARG A 320 1.41 -20.01 8.50
CA ARG A 320 0.10 -19.42 8.70
C ARG A 320 -0.10 -18.23 7.78
N VAL A 321 -1.30 -18.11 7.26
CA VAL A 321 -1.70 -16.96 6.44
C VAL A 321 -2.55 -16.01 7.28
N LYS A 322 -2.27 -14.72 7.16
CA LYS A 322 -3.02 -13.66 7.86
C LYS A 322 -3.45 -12.58 6.90
N ILE A 323 -4.71 -12.15 7.01
CA ILE A 323 -5.24 -11.00 6.30
C ILE A 323 -4.87 -9.74 7.07
N LEU A 324 -4.35 -8.76 6.35
CA LEU A 324 -4.05 -7.40 6.83
C LEU A 324 -5.26 -6.48 6.58
N ASP A 325 -5.29 -5.36 7.26
CA ASP A 325 -6.00 -4.11 6.97
C ASP A 325 -7.38 -4.25 6.33
N PHE A 326 -8.44 -4.33 7.13
CA PHE A 326 -9.81 -4.26 6.60
C PHE A 326 -10.08 -2.88 6.00
N GLY A 327 -10.29 -2.84 4.68
CA GLY A 327 -10.50 -1.61 3.90
C GLY A 327 -11.81 -0.86 4.20
N VAL A 328 -12.17 -0.73 5.48
CA VAL A 328 -13.34 0.04 5.96
C VAL A 328 -13.29 1.47 5.48
N ALA A 329 -12.09 1.95 5.33
CA ALA A 329 -11.73 3.25 4.79
C ALA A 329 -12.32 3.52 3.40
N LYS A 330 -12.37 2.53 2.51
CA LYS A 330 -12.88 2.66 1.15
C LYS A 330 -14.41 2.77 1.08
N ALA A 331 -15.13 2.37 2.13
CA ALA A 331 -16.59 2.42 2.18
C ALA A 331 -17.17 3.84 2.09
N ARG A 332 -16.49 4.83 2.66
CA ARG A 332 -16.91 6.23 2.66
C ARG A 332 -16.42 6.98 1.41
N ALA A 333 -15.19 6.69 0.97
CA ALA A 333 -14.64 7.29 -0.24
C ALA A 333 -15.47 6.95 -1.50
N GLN A 334 -16.02 5.74 -1.60
CA GLN A 334 -16.91 5.37 -2.72
C GLN A 334 -18.24 6.14 -2.73
N ARG A 335 -18.73 6.64 -1.57
CA ARG A 335 -19.95 7.49 -1.52
C ARG A 335 -19.72 8.92 -2.00
N THR A 336 -18.49 9.39 -1.97
CA THR A 336 -18.10 10.76 -2.38
C THR A 336 -17.49 10.84 -3.77
N MET A 337 -17.21 9.71 -4.42
CA MET A 337 -16.68 9.67 -5.77
C MET A 337 -17.79 9.64 -6.82
N THR A 338 -18.32 10.81 -7.13
CA THR A 338 -19.19 11.06 -8.29
C THR A 338 -18.41 11.52 -9.53
N LEU A 339 -17.10 11.44 -9.56
CA LEU A 339 -16.29 11.74 -10.75
C LEU A 339 -15.81 10.44 -11.40
N PRO A 340 -16.22 10.15 -12.66
CA PRO A 340 -15.68 9.03 -13.43
C PRO A 340 -14.18 9.28 -13.69
N GLY A 341 -13.32 8.40 -13.20
CA GLY A 341 -11.91 8.42 -13.61
C GLY A 341 -10.83 8.41 -12.51
N ILE A 342 -11.18 8.47 -11.22
CA ILE A 342 -10.18 8.33 -10.16
C ILE A 342 -10.60 7.20 -9.21
N VAL A 343 -10.27 5.97 -9.57
CA VAL A 343 -10.40 4.81 -8.69
C VAL A 343 -9.10 4.66 -7.90
N LYS A 344 -9.08 5.16 -6.67
CA LYS A 344 -7.95 4.99 -5.75
C LYS A 344 -7.96 3.55 -5.21
N GLY A 345 -7.23 2.62 -5.85
CA GLY A 345 -7.13 1.23 -5.45
C GLY A 345 -6.42 0.38 -6.50
N LYS A 346 -6.23 -0.90 -6.21
CA LYS A 346 -5.69 -1.89 -7.16
C LYS A 346 -6.86 -2.44 -8.00
N PRO A 347 -7.18 -1.87 -9.17
CA PRO A 347 -8.39 -2.19 -9.93
C PRO A 347 -8.46 -3.66 -10.33
N LEU A 348 -7.30 -4.34 -10.43
CA LEU A 348 -7.17 -5.73 -10.91
C LEU A 348 -7.77 -6.78 -9.98
N TYR A 349 -8.10 -6.44 -8.72
CA TYR A 349 -8.72 -7.34 -7.75
C TYR A 349 -10.13 -6.91 -7.34
N MET A 350 -10.69 -5.90 -7.98
CA MET A 350 -12.07 -5.46 -7.72
C MET A 350 -13.08 -6.47 -8.25
N SER A 351 -14.21 -6.56 -7.57
CA SER A 351 -15.38 -7.28 -8.11
C SER A 351 -16.11 -6.43 -9.14
N PRO A 352 -16.93 -7.04 -10.04
CA PRO A 352 -17.76 -6.29 -11.01
C PRO A 352 -18.63 -5.23 -10.37
N GLU A 353 -19.25 -5.53 -9.23
CA GLU A 353 -20.08 -4.60 -8.47
C GLU A 353 -19.28 -3.46 -7.86
N GLN A 354 -18.03 -3.69 -7.45
CA GLN A 354 -17.11 -2.61 -7.02
C GLN A 354 -16.76 -1.69 -8.18
N ALA A 355 -16.39 -2.27 -9.33
CA ALA A 355 -16.05 -1.51 -10.53
C ALA A 355 -17.23 -0.67 -11.04
N ARG A 356 -18.47 -1.13 -10.83
CA ARG A 356 -19.71 -0.42 -11.20
C ARG A 356 -20.24 0.51 -10.11
N GLY A 357 -19.57 0.63 -8.95
CA GLY A 357 -20.01 1.45 -7.83
C GLY A 357 -21.32 0.99 -7.18
N GLN A 358 -21.66 -0.29 -7.30
CA GLN A 358 -22.87 -0.89 -6.76
C GLN A 358 -22.75 -1.21 -5.26
N ARG A 359 -23.87 -1.60 -4.64
CA ARG A 359 -23.86 -2.05 -3.25
C ARG A 359 -23.06 -3.35 -3.11
N LEU A 360 -22.16 -3.39 -2.15
CA LEU A 360 -21.28 -4.52 -1.89
C LEU A 360 -21.81 -5.39 -0.75
N ASP A 361 -21.56 -6.69 -0.84
CA ASP A 361 -21.69 -7.64 0.23
C ASP A 361 -20.43 -8.54 0.33
N ALA A 362 -20.44 -9.51 1.24
CA ALA A 362 -19.32 -10.43 1.47
C ALA A 362 -18.84 -11.17 0.20
N ARG A 363 -19.71 -11.36 -0.77
CA ARG A 363 -19.40 -12.07 -2.03
C ARG A 363 -18.47 -11.27 -2.94
N SER A 364 -18.33 -9.95 -2.72
CA SER A 364 -17.31 -9.14 -3.39
C SER A 364 -15.89 -9.57 -2.99
N ASP A 365 -15.70 -9.92 -1.71
CA ASP A 365 -14.43 -10.43 -1.22
C ASP A 365 -14.14 -11.84 -1.76
N LEU A 366 -15.17 -12.67 -1.95
CA LEU A 366 -15.02 -14.02 -2.55
C LEU A 366 -14.57 -13.94 -4.01
N PHE A 367 -15.05 -12.96 -4.77
CA PHE A 367 -14.56 -12.70 -6.12
C PHE A 367 -13.08 -12.32 -6.11
N ALA A 368 -12.65 -11.43 -5.21
CA ALA A 368 -11.24 -11.04 -5.06
C ALA A 368 -10.37 -12.26 -4.66
N MET A 369 -10.87 -13.14 -3.78
CA MET A 369 -10.17 -14.38 -3.44
C MET A 369 -10.07 -15.34 -4.63
N GLY A 370 -11.06 -15.38 -5.50
CA GLY A 370 -11.01 -16.10 -6.78
C GLY A 370 -9.90 -15.56 -7.70
N LEU A 371 -9.75 -14.23 -7.81
CA LEU A 371 -8.67 -13.61 -8.58
C LEU A 371 -7.28 -13.92 -8.00
N ILE A 372 -7.15 -13.87 -6.68
CA ILE A 372 -5.90 -14.21 -5.99
C ILE A 372 -5.55 -15.68 -6.20
N LEU A 373 -6.53 -16.59 -6.11
CA LEU A 373 -6.33 -18.02 -6.39
C LEU A 373 -5.87 -18.26 -7.84
N TYR A 374 -6.53 -17.60 -8.80
CA TYR A 374 -6.16 -17.70 -10.21
C TYR A 374 -4.70 -17.26 -10.44
N GLU A 375 -4.32 -16.11 -9.89
CA GLU A 375 -2.95 -15.60 -9.99
C GLU A 375 -1.95 -16.55 -9.31
N ALA A 376 -2.26 -17.07 -8.13
CA ALA A 376 -1.41 -18.03 -7.43
C ALA A 376 -1.20 -19.32 -8.24
N LEU A 377 -2.22 -19.80 -8.96
CA LEU A 377 -2.18 -21.02 -9.79
C LEU A 377 -1.54 -20.82 -11.17
N THR A 378 -1.57 -19.62 -11.72
CA THR A 378 -1.11 -19.37 -13.10
C THR A 378 0.12 -18.47 -13.18
N GLY A 379 0.43 -17.72 -12.10
CA GLY A 379 1.42 -16.63 -12.12
C GLY A 379 0.99 -15.42 -12.94
N LYS A 380 -0.29 -15.36 -13.37
CA LYS A 380 -0.82 -14.28 -14.22
C LYS A 380 -2.09 -13.70 -13.60
N ARG A 381 -2.27 -12.40 -13.70
CA ARG A 381 -3.50 -11.73 -13.29
C ARG A 381 -4.61 -12.01 -14.29
N ALA A 382 -5.78 -12.38 -13.79
CA ALA A 382 -6.88 -12.91 -14.61
C ALA A 382 -7.38 -11.92 -15.69
N PHE A 383 -7.56 -10.66 -15.31
CA PHE A 383 -8.16 -9.62 -16.15
C PHE A 383 -7.20 -8.46 -16.43
N ASP A 384 -5.89 -8.67 -16.33
CA ASP A 384 -4.91 -7.67 -16.72
C ASP A 384 -4.91 -7.51 -18.25
N ARG A 385 -5.22 -6.30 -18.73
CA ARG A 385 -5.25 -5.95 -20.14
C ARG A 385 -4.28 -4.81 -20.48
N GLY A 386 -3.27 -4.60 -19.60
CA GLY A 386 -2.27 -3.55 -19.75
C GLY A 386 -2.80 -2.12 -19.57
N ASP A 387 -4.10 -1.95 -19.32
CA ASP A 387 -4.78 -0.67 -19.15
C ASP A 387 -5.85 -0.82 -18.08
N GLU A 388 -5.96 0.15 -17.17
CA GLU A 388 -6.87 0.10 -16.04
C GLU A 388 -8.33 0.01 -16.48
N LEU A 389 -8.73 0.84 -17.43
CA LEU A 389 -10.11 0.88 -17.91
C LEU A 389 -10.50 -0.41 -18.64
N ARG A 390 -9.61 -0.93 -19.48
CA ARG A 390 -9.81 -2.22 -20.17
C ARG A 390 -9.84 -3.37 -19.19
N SER A 391 -8.99 -3.36 -18.17
CA SER A 391 -8.97 -4.37 -17.11
C SER A 391 -10.26 -4.32 -16.29
N MET A 392 -10.75 -3.13 -15.91
CA MET A 392 -12.05 -2.98 -15.25
C MET A 392 -13.22 -3.46 -16.13
N GLN A 393 -13.19 -3.17 -17.43
CA GLN A 393 -14.18 -3.67 -18.37
C GLN A 393 -14.12 -5.20 -18.47
N ALA A 394 -12.93 -5.78 -18.58
CA ALA A 394 -12.73 -7.23 -18.59
C ALA A 394 -13.26 -7.89 -17.30
N ILE A 395 -12.99 -7.31 -16.13
CA ILE A 395 -13.56 -7.75 -14.85
C ILE A 395 -15.09 -7.77 -14.90
N CYS A 396 -15.71 -6.78 -15.53
CA CYS A 396 -17.16 -6.68 -15.61
C CYS A 396 -17.80 -7.68 -16.59
N ASP A 397 -17.15 -7.92 -17.73
CA ASP A 397 -17.85 -8.46 -18.91
C ASP A 397 -17.23 -9.77 -19.43
N GLU A 398 -15.90 -9.96 -19.28
CA GLU A 398 -15.22 -11.11 -19.83
C GLU A 398 -15.35 -12.35 -18.95
N ARG A 399 -15.52 -13.51 -19.57
CA ARG A 399 -15.40 -14.82 -18.91
C ARG A 399 -14.01 -15.39 -19.17
N LEU A 400 -13.42 -15.97 -18.15
CA LEU A 400 -12.16 -16.69 -18.28
C LEU A 400 -12.41 -18.05 -18.90
N THR A 401 -11.43 -18.53 -19.64
CA THR A 401 -11.35 -19.91 -20.10
C THR A 401 -10.38 -20.69 -19.21
N ARG A 402 -10.68 -21.97 -18.98
CA ARG A 402 -9.84 -22.81 -18.14
C ARG A 402 -8.46 -23.01 -18.79
N PRO A 403 -7.37 -22.60 -18.09
CA PRO A 403 -6.01 -22.97 -18.50
C PRO A 403 -5.79 -24.48 -18.31
N ASP A 404 -5.02 -25.09 -19.19
CA ASP A 404 -4.69 -26.53 -19.10
C ASP A 404 -3.96 -26.92 -17.81
N SER A 405 -3.26 -25.94 -17.20
CA SER A 405 -2.56 -26.12 -15.93
C SER A 405 -3.47 -26.25 -14.71
N ILE A 406 -4.75 -25.93 -14.83
CA ILE A 406 -5.73 -25.99 -13.74
C ILE A 406 -6.62 -27.21 -13.94
N SER A 407 -6.70 -28.09 -12.92
CA SER A 407 -7.60 -29.24 -12.95
C SER A 407 -9.09 -28.83 -12.98
N GLN A 408 -9.94 -29.69 -13.54
CA GLN A 408 -11.36 -29.37 -13.64
C GLN A 408 -12.01 -29.09 -12.27
N PRO A 409 -11.76 -29.87 -11.18
CA PRO A 409 -12.34 -29.55 -9.88
C PRO A 409 -11.96 -28.17 -9.32
N LEU A 410 -10.70 -27.74 -9.50
CA LEU A 410 -10.26 -26.39 -9.11
C LEU A 410 -10.87 -25.30 -10.01
N TRP A 411 -11.04 -25.62 -11.30
CA TRP A 411 -11.67 -24.69 -12.22
C TRP A 411 -13.14 -24.43 -11.88
N ASP A 412 -13.89 -25.47 -11.50
CA ASP A 412 -15.29 -25.34 -11.11
C ASP A 412 -15.46 -24.39 -9.92
N VAL A 413 -14.52 -24.44 -8.95
CA VAL A 413 -14.49 -23.48 -7.84
C VAL A 413 -14.16 -22.06 -8.32
N LEU A 414 -13.16 -21.92 -9.19
CA LEU A 414 -12.77 -20.62 -9.75
C LEU A 414 -13.90 -19.99 -10.58
N GLU A 415 -14.55 -20.78 -11.44
CA GLU A 415 -15.65 -20.31 -12.29
C GLU A 415 -16.81 -19.78 -11.45
N MET A 416 -17.16 -20.48 -10.37
CA MET A 416 -18.19 -20.05 -9.42
C MET A 416 -17.75 -18.79 -8.65
N ALA A 417 -16.54 -18.74 -8.11
CA ALA A 417 -16.03 -17.57 -7.40
C ALA A 417 -15.98 -16.32 -8.29
N LEU A 418 -15.62 -16.48 -9.57
CA LEU A 418 -15.46 -15.42 -10.56
C LEU A 418 -16.74 -15.14 -11.38
N ALA A 419 -17.88 -15.70 -10.98
CA ALA A 419 -19.16 -15.39 -11.58
C ALA A 419 -19.46 -13.89 -11.49
N LYS A 420 -19.94 -13.29 -12.59
CA LYS A 420 -20.17 -11.84 -12.66
C LYS A 420 -21.30 -11.40 -11.73
N SER A 421 -22.37 -12.19 -11.64
CA SER A 421 -23.46 -11.96 -10.68
C SER A 421 -23.06 -12.44 -9.28
N PRO A 422 -23.15 -11.61 -8.23
CA PRO A 422 -22.91 -12.06 -6.86
C PRO A 422 -23.78 -13.24 -6.44
N THR A 423 -25.01 -13.34 -6.97
CA THR A 423 -25.95 -14.45 -6.65
C THR A 423 -25.57 -15.79 -7.25
N ALA A 424 -24.64 -15.81 -8.20
CA ALA A 424 -24.10 -17.03 -8.81
C ALA A 424 -22.79 -17.49 -8.15
N ARG A 425 -22.30 -16.78 -7.13
CA ARG A 425 -21.10 -17.12 -6.36
C ARG A 425 -21.48 -17.95 -5.14
N PHE A 426 -20.47 -18.40 -4.42
CA PHE A 426 -20.63 -19.00 -3.09
C PHE A 426 -21.42 -18.09 -2.16
N SER A 427 -22.20 -18.66 -1.26
CA SER A 427 -23.00 -17.92 -0.28
C SER A 427 -22.14 -17.22 0.76
N ASP A 428 -21.05 -17.85 1.16
CA ASP A 428 -20.09 -17.35 2.14
C ASP A 428 -18.68 -17.92 1.93
N ALA A 429 -17.72 -17.47 2.75
CA ALA A 429 -16.33 -17.86 2.63
C ALA A 429 -16.07 -19.30 3.09
N LEU A 430 -16.87 -19.83 3.99
CA LEU A 430 -16.72 -21.21 4.48
C LEU A 430 -17.08 -22.20 3.38
N GLU A 431 -18.21 -22.00 2.69
CA GLU A 431 -18.61 -22.82 1.55
C GLU A 431 -17.51 -22.85 0.46
N MET A 432 -16.91 -21.70 0.13
CA MET A 432 -15.81 -21.65 -0.83
C MET A 432 -14.58 -22.42 -0.33
N ALA A 433 -14.25 -22.32 0.96
CA ALA A 433 -13.12 -23.03 1.55
C ALA A 433 -13.32 -24.55 1.52
N GLU A 434 -14.51 -25.04 1.88
CA GLU A 434 -14.87 -26.46 1.84
C GLU A 434 -14.79 -27.02 0.41
N ARG A 435 -15.34 -26.30 -0.56
CA ARG A 435 -15.27 -26.71 -1.98
C ARG A 435 -13.84 -26.74 -2.52
N LEU A 436 -12.97 -25.84 -2.08
CA LEU A 436 -11.53 -25.88 -2.42
C LEU A 436 -10.86 -27.12 -1.82
N GLN A 437 -11.14 -27.46 -0.56
CA GLN A 437 -10.58 -28.62 0.12
C GLN A 437 -11.07 -29.93 -0.49
N ASP A 438 -12.32 -29.99 -0.94
CA ASP A 438 -12.88 -31.12 -1.68
C ASP A 438 -12.21 -31.29 -3.06
N ALA A 439 -11.93 -30.17 -3.74
CA ALA A 439 -11.30 -30.16 -5.06
C ALA A 439 -9.82 -30.58 -5.02
N LEU A 440 -9.10 -30.20 -3.97
CA LEU A 440 -7.68 -30.50 -3.78
C LEU A 440 -7.27 -30.35 -2.32
N THR A 441 -6.65 -31.41 -1.77
CA THR A 441 -6.11 -31.37 -0.41
C THR A 441 -4.98 -30.35 -0.27
N PRO A 442 -5.12 -29.33 0.60
CA PRO A 442 -4.08 -28.33 0.81
C PRO A 442 -2.84 -28.90 1.49
N VAL A 443 -1.66 -28.31 1.23
CA VAL A 443 -0.47 -28.63 2.02
C VAL A 443 -0.62 -28.19 3.46
N LYS A 444 0.12 -28.82 4.36
CA LYS A 444 0.18 -28.45 5.78
C LYS A 444 1.00 -27.17 5.98
N ASP A 445 0.75 -26.47 7.09
CA ASP A 445 1.49 -25.24 7.47
C ASP A 445 3.01 -25.43 7.42
N ALA A 446 3.51 -26.59 7.87
CA ALA A 446 4.95 -26.89 7.83
C ALA A 446 5.56 -26.89 6.41
N GLU A 447 4.77 -27.16 5.38
CA GLU A 447 5.25 -27.12 3.99
C GLU A 447 5.27 -25.69 3.45
N LEU A 448 4.27 -24.87 3.79
CA LEU A 448 4.31 -23.41 3.51
C LEU A 448 5.48 -22.75 4.27
N ALA A 449 5.73 -23.14 5.53
CA ALA A 449 6.88 -22.66 6.29
C ALA A 449 8.22 -22.96 5.58
N ARG A 450 8.39 -24.19 5.06
CA ARG A 450 9.59 -24.56 4.29
C ARG A 450 9.70 -23.78 2.99
N LEU A 451 8.59 -23.53 2.29
CA LEU A 451 8.55 -22.68 1.10
C LEU A 451 9.06 -21.27 1.43
N MET A 452 8.54 -20.68 2.51
CA MET A 452 8.92 -19.34 2.97
C MET A 452 10.40 -19.26 3.34
N ALA A 453 10.90 -20.21 4.14
CA ALA A 453 12.31 -20.25 4.55
C ALA A 453 13.27 -20.40 3.36
N ARG A 454 12.85 -21.13 2.30
CA ARG A 454 13.64 -21.32 1.08
C ARG A 454 13.77 -20.04 0.26
N HIS A 455 12.66 -19.31 0.11
CA HIS A 455 12.63 -18.11 -0.74
C HIS A 455 13.09 -16.84 -0.04
N PHE A 456 13.01 -16.78 1.30
CA PHE A 456 13.33 -15.59 2.10
C PHE A 456 14.26 -15.91 3.29
N PRO A 457 15.44 -16.54 3.06
CA PRO A 457 16.35 -16.92 4.15
C PRO A 457 16.92 -15.73 4.91
N ASP A 458 17.15 -14.60 4.20
CA ASP A 458 17.68 -13.38 4.80
C ASP A 458 16.64 -12.73 5.72
N ARG A 459 15.40 -12.59 5.25
CA ARG A 459 14.31 -12.05 6.05
C ARG A 459 14.04 -12.89 7.30
N LEU A 460 14.13 -14.20 7.19
CA LEU A 460 14.00 -15.11 8.32
C LEU A 460 15.13 -14.84 9.36
N ARG A 461 16.38 -14.66 8.89
CA ARG A 461 17.51 -14.35 9.76
C ARG A 461 17.35 -13.00 10.47
N GLU A 462 16.92 -11.95 9.77
CA GLU A 462 16.64 -10.65 10.36
C GLU A 462 15.61 -10.73 11.50
N LEU A 463 14.49 -11.40 11.24
CA LEU A 463 13.43 -11.58 12.25
C LEU A 463 13.93 -12.39 13.46
N GLN A 464 14.73 -13.44 13.24
CA GLN A 464 15.35 -14.22 14.32
C GLN A 464 16.36 -13.39 15.13
N GLN A 465 17.08 -12.47 14.50
CA GLN A 465 17.99 -11.55 15.21
C GLN A 465 17.20 -10.57 16.09
N LEU A 466 16.09 -10.01 15.58
CA LEU A 466 15.21 -9.17 16.38
C LEU A 466 14.70 -9.91 17.63
N ASP A 467 14.24 -11.16 17.47
CA ASP A 467 13.75 -11.99 18.58
C ASP A 467 14.85 -12.30 19.62
N ARG A 468 16.09 -12.58 19.16
CA ARG A 468 17.24 -12.83 20.05
C ARG A 468 17.62 -11.59 20.85
N THR A 469 17.65 -10.43 20.20
CA THR A 469 17.96 -9.16 20.86
C THR A 469 16.93 -8.85 21.95
N GLU A 470 15.66 -9.12 21.67
CA GLU A 470 14.59 -8.95 22.65
C GLU A 470 14.70 -9.90 23.82
N ALA A 471 14.94 -11.19 23.56
CA ALA A 471 15.14 -12.18 24.60
C ALA A 471 16.34 -11.87 25.51
N GLN A 472 17.39 -11.30 24.96
CA GLN A 472 18.57 -10.87 25.72
C GLN A 472 18.29 -9.64 26.60
N GLN A 473 17.59 -8.65 26.07
CA GLN A 473 17.24 -7.43 26.82
C GLN A 473 16.21 -7.71 27.91
N GLY A 474 15.26 -8.61 27.68
CA GLY A 474 14.31 -9.06 28.69
C GLY A 474 14.97 -9.83 29.86
N ARG A 475 16.11 -10.50 29.62
CA ARG A 475 16.89 -11.22 30.66
C ARG A 475 17.83 -10.32 31.45
N LEU A 476 18.26 -9.19 30.88
CA LEU A 476 19.28 -8.32 31.49
C LEU A 476 18.69 -7.28 32.44
N GLY A 477 17.36 -7.17 32.58
CA GLY A 477 16.72 -6.27 33.55
C GLY A 477 17.29 -4.84 33.51
N VAL A 478 17.55 -4.29 32.32
CA VAL A 478 18.14 -2.94 32.22
C VAL A 478 17.11 -1.94 32.71
N SER A 479 17.33 -1.43 33.92
CA SER A 479 16.65 -0.26 34.43
C SER A 479 16.82 0.89 33.42
N PRO A 480 15.74 1.56 33.04
CA PRO A 480 15.87 2.73 32.18
C PRO A 480 16.74 3.78 32.86
N PRO A 481 17.52 4.57 32.10
CA PRO A 481 18.20 5.71 32.67
C PRO A 481 17.13 6.60 33.34
N ALA A 482 17.40 7.00 34.57
CA ALA A 482 16.56 7.89 35.34
C ALA A 482 16.34 9.18 34.50
N VAL A 483 15.13 9.36 34.02
CA VAL A 483 14.71 10.67 33.53
C VAL A 483 14.47 11.50 34.76
N GLU A 484 15.33 12.49 34.99
CA GLU A 484 15.08 13.53 35.98
C GLU A 484 13.67 14.11 35.69
N GLN A 485 12.77 13.82 36.60
CA GLN A 485 11.46 14.43 36.67
C GLN A 485 11.63 15.81 37.30
N ASP A 486 11.77 16.83 36.49
CA ASP A 486 11.33 18.16 36.87
C ASP A 486 9.79 18.15 36.84
N LEU A 487 9.23 17.67 37.92
CA LEU A 487 7.85 17.94 38.31
C LEU A 487 7.87 19.28 39.07
N GLU A 488 7.59 20.36 38.35
CA GLU A 488 7.12 21.57 38.98
C GLU A 488 5.86 21.26 39.80
N ASP A 489 5.95 21.56 41.08
CA ASP A 489 4.90 21.47 42.07
C ASP A 489 3.65 22.25 41.57
N VAL A 490 2.63 21.55 41.17
CA VAL A 490 1.28 22.13 41.07
C VAL A 490 0.57 21.86 42.35
N ASP A 491 0.53 22.90 43.19
CA ASP A 491 -0.27 23.02 44.41
C ASP A 491 -1.73 22.57 44.13
N THR A 492 -2.12 21.41 44.63
CA THR A 492 -3.50 20.97 44.65
C THR A 492 -4.07 21.19 46.06
N GLU A 493 -4.75 22.30 46.23
CA GLU A 493 -5.63 22.51 47.40
C GLU A 493 -6.65 21.36 47.54
N PRO A 494 -6.87 20.85 48.74
CA PRO A 494 -7.82 19.77 48.97
C PRO A 494 -9.27 20.27 48.88
N ARG A 495 -10.06 19.65 48.02
CA ARG A 495 -11.51 19.87 47.91
C ARG A 495 -12.22 19.54 49.24
N PRO A 496 -13.15 20.38 49.75
CA PRO A 496 -13.89 20.10 50.97
C PRO A 496 -14.86 18.91 50.78
N ARG A 497 -14.96 18.09 51.81
CA ARG A 497 -15.90 16.94 51.89
C ARG A 497 -17.34 17.43 51.92
N PRO A 498 -18.29 16.78 51.24
CA PRO A 498 -19.70 17.10 51.33
C PRO A 498 -20.26 16.72 52.71
N SER A 499 -21.03 17.63 53.29
CA SER A 499 -21.72 17.45 54.56
C SER A 499 -22.84 16.40 54.47
N PRO A 500 -23.15 15.64 55.55
CA PRO A 500 -24.18 14.61 55.52
C PRO A 500 -25.58 15.23 55.53
N GLN A 501 -26.46 14.75 54.62
CA GLN A 501 -27.87 15.11 54.58
C GLN A 501 -28.64 14.48 55.77
N PRO A 502 -29.59 15.17 56.38
CA PRO A 502 -30.40 14.63 57.47
C PRO A 502 -31.45 13.60 56.98
N GLN A 503 -31.47 12.45 57.63
CA GLN A 503 -32.51 11.45 57.48
C GLN A 503 -33.89 11.99 57.83
N LYS A 504 -34.83 11.94 56.86
CA LYS A 504 -36.26 12.13 57.16
C LYS A 504 -36.82 10.87 57.83
N LYS A 505 -37.22 11.00 59.09
CA LYS A 505 -38.03 10.02 59.82
C LYS A 505 -39.37 9.84 59.12
N ALA A 506 -39.74 8.61 58.86
CA ALA A 506 -41.05 8.19 58.51
C ALA A 506 -41.92 8.25 59.75
N ALA A 507 -43.11 8.90 59.65
CA ALA A 507 -44.17 8.75 60.58
C ALA A 507 -45.46 8.47 59.79
N ARG A 508 -46.02 7.28 60.14
CA ARG A 508 -47.38 6.78 59.91
C ARG A 508 -47.96 6.72 58.53
#